data_2ba225eca14f9882aa7b69c7f4d2850d
#
_entry.id   2ba225eca14f9882aa7b69c7f4d2850d
#
_cell.length_a   1.000
_cell.length_b   1.000
_cell.length_c   1.000
_cell.angle_alpha   90.00
_cell.angle_beta   90.00
_cell.angle_gamma   90.00
#
_symmetry.space_group_name_H-M   'P 1'
#
loop_
_entity.id
_entity.type
_entity.pdbx_description
1 polymer ?
#
loop_
_entity_poly.entity_id
_entity_poly.type
_entity_poly.pdbx_seq_one_letter_code
_entity_poly.pdbx_strand_id
1 'polypeptide(L)'
;CRFRGKYRNFIEVHLAKSRRVAERFQAAVPHIVSTSYLTHEPISRSLAAQGNYGYGGPLLLSQGRSVGLRMVPMCRDLRFAWEEMPQQILDVQAQKVRESLHASLIGWAESSGGANDYTDNLPLQCLHPVGHWFEVPNLLRNGTLARLLAQRPQLKYLMLHNVDTLGADLEPGLLGLHIGQGACLSYEVIPRRIDDRG
;
A
#
# COMPACT_ATOMS: atom_id res chain seq x y z
N CYS A 1 -3.39 13.31 10.90
CA CYS A 1 -3.41 14.60 10.19
C CYS A 1 -4.40 15.58 10.84
N ARG A 2 -4.18 16.89 10.65
CA ARG A 2 -5.14 17.91 11.08
C ARG A 2 -6.12 18.18 9.92
N PHE A 3 -7.39 17.83 10.12
CA PHE A 3 -8.42 18.00 9.13
C PHE A 3 -9.63 18.73 9.76
N ARG A 4 -10.05 19.86 9.16
CA ARG A 4 -11.13 20.74 9.68
C ARG A 4 -10.97 21.07 11.17
N GLY A 5 -9.76 21.46 11.57
CA GLY A 5 -9.45 21.89 12.93
C GLY A 5 -9.30 20.79 13.99
N LYS A 6 -9.52 19.52 13.64
CA LYS A 6 -9.36 18.36 14.53
C LYS A 6 -8.26 17.43 14.01
N TYR A 7 -7.55 16.78 14.93
CA TYR A 7 -6.65 15.69 14.60
C TYR A 7 -7.47 14.44 14.28
N ARG A 8 -7.27 13.87 13.10
CA ARG A 8 -7.93 12.66 12.63
C ARG A 8 -6.90 11.69 12.08
N ASN A 9 -7.17 10.40 12.19
CA ASN A 9 -6.38 9.40 11.46
C ASN A 9 -6.88 9.27 10.01
N PHE A 10 -6.09 8.61 9.17
CA PHE A 10 -6.40 8.47 7.74
C PHE A 10 -7.67 7.66 7.50
N ILE A 11 -7.85 6.56 8.22
CA ILE A 11 -9.05 5.71 8.09
C ILE A 11 -10.31 6.50 8.45
N GLU A 12 -10.30 7.28 9.53
CA GLU A 12 -11.41 8.15 9.92
C GLU A 12 -11.79 9.12 8.79
N VAL A 13 -10.79 9.72 8.14
CA VAL A 13 -11.03 10.65 7.01
C VAL A 13 -11.69 9.93 5.83
N HIS A 14 -11.20 8.76 5.45
CA HIS A 14 -11.78 7.99 4.35
C HIS A 14 -13.19 7.48 4.67
N LEU A 15 -13.44 7.00 5.87
CA LEU A 15 -14.79 6.60 6.29
C LEU A 15 -15.76 7.77 6.28
N ALA A 16 -15.30 8.96 6.71
CA ALA A 16 -16.12 10.18 6.64
C ALA A 16 -16.46 10.58 5.20
N LYS A 17 -15.54 10.40 4.25
CA LYS A 17 -15.79 10.62 2.83
C LYS A 17 -16.81 9.61 2.26
N SER A 18 -16.61 8.33 2.53
CA SER A 18 -17.54 7.29 2.10
C SER A 18 -18.95 7.50 2.66
N ARG A 19 -19.06 7.94 3.93
CA ARG A 19 -20.34 8.31 4.52
C ARG A 19 -21.00 9.48 3.77
N ARG A 20 -20.26 10.54 3.50
CA ARG A 20 -20.76 11.69 2.75
C ARG A 20 -21.29 11.31 1.36
N VAL A 21 -20.58 10.44 0.65
CA VAL A 21 -21.00 9.93 -0.66
C VAL A 21 -22.26 9.07 -0.51
N ALA A 22 -22.30 8.18 0.46
CA ALA A 22 -23.45 7.34 0.74
C ALA A 22 -24.71 8.17 1.04
N GLU A 23 -24.56 9.22 1.85
CA GLU A 23 -25.66 10.17 2.17
C GLU A 23 -26.11 10.94 0.92
N ARG A 24 -25.16 11.46 0.14
CA ARG A 24 -25.45 12.25 -1.07
C ARG A 24 -26.21 11.47 -2.13
N PHE A 25 -25.85 10.22 -2.33
CA PHE A 25 -26.41 9.36 -3.39
C PHE A 25 -27.42 8.34 -2.88
N GLN A 26 -27.75 8.37 -1.59
CA GLN A 26 -28.67 7.42 -0.95
C GLN A 26 -28.28 5.95 -1.25
N ALA A 27 -26.97 5.67 -1.29
CA ALA A 27 -26.42 4.39 -1.67
C ALA A 27 -25.47 3.88 -0.60
N ALA A 28 -25.58 2.62 -0.24
CA ALA A 28 -24.63 2.01 0.67
C ALA A 28 -23.29 1.79 -0.06
N VAL A 29 -22.23 2.41 0.44
CA VAL A 29 -20.86 2.28 -0.08
C VAL A 29 -20.10 1.28 0.77
N PRO A 30 -19.78 0.08 0.29
CA PRO A 30 -18.89 -0.82 1.01
C PRO A 30 -17.48 -0.22 1.09
N HIS A 31 -16.88 -0.28 2.26
CA HIS A 31 -15.48 0.14 2.47
C HIS A 31 -14.66 -1.04 2.94
N ILE A 32 -13.53 -1.28 2.29
CA ILE A 32 -12.60 -2.35 2.66
C ILE A 32 -11.28 -1.70 3.06
N VAL A 33 -10.76 -2.07 4.21
CA VAL A 33 -9.43 -1.67 4.65
C VAL A 33 -8.51 -2.89 4.56
N SER A 34 -7.52 -2.82 3.68
CA SER A 34 -6.46 -3.82 3.62
C SER A 34 -5.49 -3.65 4.77
N THR A 35 -5.13 -4.75 5.39
CA THR A 35 -4.26 -4.79 6.55
C THR A 35 -3.17 -5.83 6.37
N SER A 36 -2.04 -5.62 7.02
CA SER A 36 -0.97 -6.62 7.09
C SER A 36 -1.12 -7.51 8.32
N TYR A 37 -0.27 -8.52 8.42
CA TYR A 37 -0.16 -9.36 9.61
C TYR A 37 0.16 -8.57 10.89
N LEU A 38 0.86 -7.42 10.78
CA LEU A 38 1.17 -6.54 11.91
C LEU A 38 0.04 -5.57 12.25
N THR A 39 -0.67 -5.08 11.24
CA THR A 39 -1.61 -3.97 11.41
C THR A 39 -3.05 -4.42 11.57
N HIS A 40 -3.36 -5.67 11.28
CA HIS A 40 -4.74 -6.19 11.31
C HIS A 40 -5.39 -6.03 12.69
N GLU A 41 -4.77 -6.59 13.70
CA GLU A 41 -5.30 -6.58 15.05
C GLU A 41 -5.37 -5.17 15.67
N PRO A 42 -4.32 -4.33 15.58
CA PRO A 42 -4.40 -2.94 16.05
C PRO A 42 -5.50 -2.13 15.36
N ILE A 43 -5.66 -2.27 14.04
CA ILE A 43 -6.71 -1.56 13.28
C ILE A 43 -8.09 -2.06 13.67
N SER A 44 -8.28 -3.38 13.77
CA SER A 44 -9.55 -3.98 14.18
C SER A 44 -9.99 -3.47 15.56
N ARG A 45 -9.10 -3.49 16.55
CA ARG A 45 -9.36 -2.96 17.89
C ARG A 45 -9.67 -1.47 17.89
N SER A 46 -8.90 -0.68 17.12
CA SER A 46 -9.12 0.75 17.01
C SER A 46 -10.48 1.08 16.41
N LEU A 47 -10.87 0.39 15.33
CA LEU A 47 -12.19 0.58 14.72
C LEU A 47 -13.33 0.23 15.67
N ALA A 48 -13.22 -0.89 16.38
CA ALA A 48 -14.21 -1.30 17.35
C ALA A 48 -14.33 -0.29 18.51
N ALA A 49 -13.21 0.15 19.08
CA ALA A 49 -13.16 1.12 20.17
C ALA A 49 -13.75 2.50 19.78
N GLN A 50 -13.63 2.87 18.51
CA GLN A 50 -14.14 4.14 17.99
C GLN A 50 -15.53 4.02 17.32
N GLY A 51 -16.21 2.87 17.48
CA GLY A 51 -17.51 2.63 16.84
C GLY A 51 -17.46 2.87 15.33
N ASN A 52 -16.39 2.39 14.67
CA ASN A 52 -16.14 2.59 13.24
C ASN A 52 -16.21 4.08 12.80
N TYR A 53 -15.90 5.01 13.68
CA TYR A 53 -16.03 6.45 13.46
C TYR A 53 -17.42 6.89 12.96
N GLY A 54 -18.46 6.20 13.39
CA GLY A 54 -19.85 6.45 12.99
C GLY A 54 -20.16 6.09 11.53
N TYR A 55 -19.32 5.24 10.91
CA TYR A 55 -19.61 4.71 9.57
C TYR A 55 -20.66 3.61 9.65
N GLY A 56 -21.85 3.88 9.11
CA GLY A 56 -22.98 2.93 9.13
C GLY A 56 -23.05 2.00 7.92
N GLY A 57 -22.14 2.15 6.95
CA GLY A 57 -22.07 1.28 5.78
C GLY A 57 -21.32 -0.03 6.05
N PRO A 58 -21.28 -0.96 5.08
CA PRO A 58 -20.50 -2.17 5.19
C PRO A 58 -19.01 -1.87 5.28
N LEU A 59 -18.39 -2.22 6.39
CA LEU A 59 -16.95 -2.07 6.63
C LEU A 59 -16.33 -3.45 6.81
N LEU A 60 -15.34 -3.76 5.99
CA LEU A 60 -14.63 -5.03 6.02
C LEU A 60 -13.13 -4.80 6.21
N LEU A 61 -12.49 -5.68 6.95
CA LEU A 61 -11.04 -5.76 7.02
C LEU A 61 -10.56 -6.92 6.15
N SER A 62 -9.60 -6.64 5.28
CA SER A 62 -8.96 -7.63 4.41
C SER A 62 -7.53 -7.86 4.88
N GLN A 63 -7.30 -8.93 5.60
CA GLN A 63 -5.96 -9.28 6.05
C GLN A 63 -5.16 -9.90 4.89
N GLY A 64 -4.02 -9.29 4.58
CA GLY A 64 -3.06 -9.84 3.64
C GLY A 64 -2.46 -11.14 4.17
N ARG A 65 -2.53 -12.19 3.35
CA ARG A 65 -1.98 -13.51 3.65
C ARG A 65 -0.59 -13.74 3.09
N SER A 66 -0.17 -12.89 2.17
CA SER A 66 1.14 -12.99 1.56
C SER A 66 2.08 -11.98 2.21
N VAL A 67 3.28 -12.41 2.48
CA VAL A 67 4.37 -11.57 2.98
C VAL A 67 5.59 -11.75 2.10
N GLY A 68 6.30 -10.67 1.89
CA GLY A 68 7.63 -10.71 1.31
C GLY A 68 8.66 -10.96 2.41
N LEU A 69 9.75 -11.59 2.04
CA LEU A 69 10.91 -11.73 2.91
C LEU A 69 11.99 -10.76 2.42
N ARG A 70 12.40 -9.88 3.31
CA ARG A 70 13.55 -9.01 3.10
C ARG A 70 14.57 -9.31 4.19
N MET A 71 15.70 -9.82 3.78
CA MET A 71 16.85 -9.97 4.67
C MET A 71 17.73 -8.73 4.56
N VAL A 72 18.29 -8.31 5.68
CA VAL A 72 19.32 -7.27 5.66
C VAL A 72 20.61 -7.95 5.17
N PRO A 73 21.14 -7.55 4.01
CA PRO A 73 22.34 -8.16 3.47
C PRO A 73 23.56 -7.79 4.33
N MET A 74 24.45 -8.72 4.50
CA MET A 74 25.77 -8.40 5.04
C MET A 74 26.62 -7.66 3.99
N CYS A 75 27.67 -6.97 4.40
CA CYS A 75 28.57 -6.29 3.48
C CYS A 75 29.14 -7.22 2.40
N ARG A 76 29.51 -8.45 2.77
CA ARG A 76 29.94 -9.49 1.82
C ARG A 76 28.86 -9.83 0.79
N ASP A 77 27.60 -9.93 1.21
CA ASP A 77 26.48 -10.30 0.33
C ASP A 77 26.20 -9.16 -0.68
N LEU A 78 26.36 -7.91 -0.26
CA LEU A 78 26.28 -6.76 -1.15
C LEU A 78 27.31 -6.81 -2.28
N ARG A 79 28.52 -7.28 -2.00
CA ARG A 79 29.54 -7.46 -3.03
C ARG A 79 29.13 -8.52 -4.04
N PHE A 80 28.73 -9.70 -3.59
CA PHE A 80 28.29 -10.79 -4.48
C PHE A 80 27.04 -10.45 -5.28
N ALA A 81 26.01 -9.97 -4.64
CA ALA A 81 24.76 -9.59 -5.31
C ALA A 81 24.96 -8.56 -6.42
N TRP A 82 25.96 -7.71 -6.29
CA TRP A 82 26.27 -6.69 -7.28
C TRP A 82 27.05 -7.25 -8.48
N GLU A 83 27.90 -8.22 -8.23
CA GLU A 83 28.68 -8.90 -9.28
C GLU A 83 27.81 -9.86 -10.10
N GLU A 84 26.82 -10.50 -9.48
CA GLU A 84 25.91 -11.44 -10.13
C GLU A 84 24.78 -10.78 -10.93
N MET A 85 24.56 -9.48 -10.75
CA MET A 85 23.53 -8.80 -11.54
C MET A 85 23.92 -8.79 -13.03
N PRO A 86 22.99 -9.21 -13.94
CA PRO A 86 23.27 -9.16 -15.37
C PRO A 86 23.83 -7.79 -15.74
N GLN A 87 24.92 -7.77 -16.44
CA GLN A 87 25.55 -6.54 -16.95
C GLN A 87 24.57 -5.89 -17.91
N GLN A 88 23.69 -5.05 -17.40
CA GLN A 88 22.93 -4.15 -18.26
C GLN A 88 23.94 -3.23 -18.94
N ILE A 89 23.80 -3.07 -20.22
CA ILE A 89 24.57 -2.07 -20.99
C ILE A 89 24.09 -0.71 -20.49
N LEU A 90 24.76 -0.22 -19.45
CA LEU A 90 24.52 1.12 -18.90
C LEU A 90 25.43 2.09 -19.65
N ASP A 91 24.94 3.30 -19.90
CA ASP A 91 25.83 4.36 -20.32
C ASP A 91 26.87 4.67 -19.22
N VAL A 92 27.95 5.33 -19.57
CA VAL A 92 29.08 5.60 -18.66
C VAL A 92 28.65 6.39 -17.44
N GLN A 93 27.62 7.22 -17.54
CA GLN A 93 27.12 8.03 -16.44
C GLN A 93 26.27 7.20 -15.47
N ALA A 94 25.41 6.36 -15.97
CA ALA A 94 24.62 5.42 -15.16
C ALA A 94 25.52 4.41 -14.44
N GLN A 95 26.59 3.96 -15.08
CA GLN A 95 27.59 3.09 -14.47
C GLN A 95 28.32 3.76 -13.30
N LYS A 96 28.77 5.02 -13.47
CA LYS A 96 29.43 5.79 -12.40
C LYS A 96 28.51 6.02 -11.21
N VAL A 97 27.24 6.34 -11.45
CA VAL A 97 26.25 6.49 -10.38
C VAL A 97 26.05 5.19 -9.62
N ARG A 98 25.97 4.07 -10.33
CA ARG A 98 25.83 2.72 -9.75
C ARG A 98 27.04 2.36 -8.90
N GLU A 99 28.24 2.56 -9.40
CA GLU A 99 29.49 2.32 -8.67
C GLU A 99 29.60 3.16 -7.41
N SER A 100 29.23 4.45 -7.50
CA SER A 100 29.23 5.37 -6.35
C SER A 100 28.23 4.95 -5.28
N LEU A 101 27.00 4.54 -5.65
CA LEU A 101 25.99 4.04 -4.74
C LEU A 101 26.44 2.73 -4.06
N HIS A 102 27.03 1.82 -4.81
CA HIS A 102 27.57 0.56 -4.28
C HIS A 102 28.69 0.81 -3.27
N ALA A 103 29.66 1.66 -3.61
CA ALA A 103 30.75 2.04 -2.69
C ALA A 103 30.21 2.72 -1.42
N SER A 104 29.21 3.58 -1.55
CA SER A 104 28.59 4.25 -0.41
C SER A 104 27.85 3.28 0.52
N LEU A 105 27.15 2.29 -0.03
CA LEU A 105 26.46 1.26 0.75
C LEU A 105 27.44 0.36 1.51
N ILE A 106 28.52 -0.06 0.85
CA ILE A 106 29.58 -0.84 1.48
C ILE A 106 30.27 -0.03 2.59
N GLY A 107 30.63 1.22 2.30
CA GLY A 107 31.26 2.11 3.29
C GLY A 107 30.36 2.37 4.50
N TRP A 108 29.07 2.54 4.27
CA TRP A 108 28.09 2.66 5.36
C TRP A 108 28.03 1.36 6.20
N ALA A 109 27.91 0.20 5.57
CA ALA A 109 27.87 -1.08 6.26
C ALA A 109 29.14 -1.34 7.08
N GLU A 110 30.31 -0.99 6.56
CA GLU A 110 31.59 -1.10 7.26
C GLU A 110 31.67 -0.11 8.45
N SER A 111 31.25 1.12 8.27
CA SER A 111 31.30 2.14 9.32
C SER A 111 30.32 1.90 10.45
N SER A 112 29.16 1.31 10.16
CA SER A 112 28.14 0.98 11.15
C SER A 112 28.44 -0.29 11.96
N GLY A 113 29.57 -0.97 11.71
CA GLY A 113 29.89 -2.26 12.32
C GLY A 113 29.04 -3.43 11.79
N GLY A 114 28.16 -3.17 10.81
CA GLY A 114 27.33 -4.17 10.15
C GLY A 114 28.09 -5.08 9.18
N ALA A 115 29.41 -4.86 9.06
CA ALA A 115 30.22 -5.62 8.11
C ALA A 115 30.49 -7.05 8.53
N ASN A 116 30.44 -7.37 9.81
CA ASN A 116 30.96 -8.63 10.31
C ASN A 116 29.89 -9.69 10.52
N ASP A 117 28.89 -9.48 11.33
CA ASP A 117 27.82 -10.45 11.55
C ASP A 117 26.55 -9.73 11.98
N TYR A 118 25.77 -9.30 11.00
CA TYR A 118 24.45 -8.78 11.29
C TYR A 118 23.53 -9.94 11.71
N THR A 119 23.42 -10.14 13.01
CA THR A 119 22.61 -11.22 13.60
C THR A 119 21.18 -10.81 13.89
N ASP A 120 20.83 -9.53 13.66
CA ASP A 120 19.54 -8.95 14.04
C ASP A 120 18.45 -9.09 12.98
N ASN A 121 18.53 -10.08 12.10
CA ASN A 121 17.45 -10.43 11.19
C ASN A 121 16.29 -11.09 11.97
N LEU A 122 15.68 -10.35 12.88
CA LEU A 122 14.50 -10.81 13.58
C LEU A 122 13.37 -11.05 12.55
N PRO A 123 12.62 -12.16 12.64
CA PRO A 123 11.56 -12.47 11.67
C PRO A 123 10.59 -11.32 11.44
N LEU A 124 10.26 -10.59 12.49
CA LEU A 124 9.35 -9.44 12.42
C LEU A 124 9.90 -8.29 11.57
N GLN A 125 11.20 -8.08 11.56
CA GLN A 125 11.86 -7.03 10.77
C GLN A 125 12.07 -7.46 9.31
N CYS A 126 12.21 -8.75 9.08
CA CYS A 126 12.45 -9.30 7.75
C CYS A 126 11.17 -9.45 6.92
N LEU A 127 10.03 -9.62 7.58
CA LEU A 127 8.75 -9.79 6.90
C LEU A 127 8.14 -8.43 6.53
N HIS A 128 7.68 -8.29 5.30
CA HIS A 128 7.00 -7.09 4.83
C HIS A 128 5.80 -7.44 3.96
N PRO A 129 4.81 -6.54 3.85
CA PRO A 129 3.71 -6.70 2.88
C PRO A 129 4.25 -6.78 1.45
N VAL A 130 3.60 -7.58 0.62
CA VAL A 130 4.02 -7.82 -0.78
C VAL A 130 3.71 -6.66 -1.74
N GLY A 131 3.19 -5.55 -1.23
CA GLY A 131 2.89 -4.34 -1.98
C GLY A 131 1.50 -4.32 -2.63
N HIS A 132 1.17 -3.19 -3.26
CA HIS A 132 -0.19 -2.89 -3.74
C HIS A 132 -0.69 -3.81 -4.85
N TRP A 133 0.21 -4.37 -5.65
CA TRP A 133 -0.15 -5.33 -6.68
C TRP A 133 -0.94 -6.54 -6.14
N PHE A 134 -0.67 -6.93 -4.90
CA PHE A 134 -1.30 -8.09 -4.28
C PHE A 134 -2.64 -7.78 -3.58
N GLU A 135 -3.09 -6.54 -3.53
CA GLU A 135 -4.32 -6.18 -2.80
C GLU A 135 -5.55 -6.87 -3.38
N VAL A 136 -5.76 -6.81 -4.70
CA VAL A 136 -6.88 -7.50 -5.34
C VAL A 136 -6.75 -9.03 -5.24
N PRO A 137 -5.60 -9.64 -5.56
CA PRO A 137 -5.37 -11.06 -5.27
C PRO A 137 -5.61 -11.47 -3.81
N ASN A 138 -5.25 -10.64 -2.85
CA ASN A 138 -5.51 -10.92 -1.43
C ASN A 138 -7.01 -10.91 -1.11
N LEU A 139 -7.78 -9.96 -1.65
CA LEU A 139 -9.23 -9.93 -1.51
C LEU A 139 -9.91 -11.21 -2.03
N LEU A 140 -9.38 -11.77 -3.11
CA LEU A 140 -9.84 -13.06 -3.65
C LEU A 140 -9.42 -14.22 -2.77
N ARG A 141 -8.12 -14.30 -2.41
CA ARG A 141 -7.55 -15.42 -1.66
C ARG A 141 -8.08 -15.55 -0.24
N ASN A 142 -8.35 -14.44 0.45
CA ASN A 142 -8.90 -14.46 1.81
C ASN A 142 -10.44 -14.53 1.85
N GLY A 143 -11.09 -14.57 0.69
CA GLY A 143 -12.53 -14.68 0.56
C GLY A 143 -13.31 -13.38 0.84
N THR A 144 -12.64 -12.26 1.08
CA THR A 144 -13.33 -10.99 1.38
C THR A 144 -14.17 -10.53 0.19
N LEU A 145 -13.62 -10.60 -1.02
CA LEU A 145 -14.36 -10.21 -2.23
C LEU A 145 -15.53 -11.18 -2.50
N ALA A 146 -15.33 -12.47 -2.33
CA ALA A 146 -16.38 -13.46 -2.52
C ALA A 146 -17.57 -13.22 -1.57
N ARG A 147 -17.31 -12.94 -0.29
CA ARG A 147 -18.35 -12.60 0.68
C ARG A 147 -19.08 -11.31 0.33
N LEU A 148 -18.34 -10.31 -0.10
CA LEU A 148 -18.93 -9.03 -0.51
C LEU A 148 -19.85 -9.20 -1.71
N LEU A 149 -19.43 -9.94 -2.73
CA LEU A 149 -20.22 -10.19 -3.94
C LEU A 149 -21.44 -11.07 -3.65
N ALA A 150 -21.34 -12.04 -2.75
CA ALA A 150 -22.48 -12.84 -2.31
C ALA A 150 -23.56 -11.98 -1.61
N GLN A 151 -23.13 -10.99 -0.82
CA GLN A 151 -24.05 -10.07 -0.15
C GLN A 151 -24.56 -8.95 -1.07
N ARG A 152 -23.80 -8.60 -2.09
CA ARG A 152 -24.02 -7.48 -3.00
C ARG A 152 -23.72 -7.86 -4.46
N PRO A 153 -24.52 -8.74 -5.08
CA PRO A 153 -24.26 -9.22 -6.44
C PRO A 153 -24.29 -8.13 -7.51
N GLN A 154 -24.91 -6.98 -7.21
CA GLN A 154 -24.93 -5.82 -8.09
C GLN A 154 -23.61 -5.02 -8.12
N LEU A 155 -22.68 -5.30 -7.21
CA LEU A 155 -21.37 -4.62 -7.17
C LEU A 155 -20.55 -4.98 -8.42
N LYS A 156 -20.16 -3.97 -9.20
CA LYS A 156 -19.42 -4.14 -10.45
C LYS A 156 -18.06 -3.47 -10.47
N TYR A 157 -17.85 -2.47 -9.63
CA TYR A 157 -16.66 -1.62 -9.66
C TYR A 157 -16.01 -1.57 -8.28
N LEU A 158 -14.69 -1.55 -8.28
CA LEU A 158 -13.86 -1.33 -7.10
C LEU A 158 -13.00 -0.09 -7.33
N MET A 159 -12.96 0.80 -6.35
CA MET A 159 -11.98 1.87 -6.30
C MET A 159 -10.87 1.45 -5.32
N LEU A 160 -9.63 1.55 -5.75
CA LEU A 160 -8.46 1.24 -4.95
C LEU A 160 -7.60 2.49 -4.79
N HIS A 161 -7.19 2.78 -3.57
CA HIS A 161 -6.25 3.87 -3.27
C HIS A 161 -5.45 3.58 -2.00
N ASN A 162 -4.34 4.25 -1.82
CA ASN A 162 -3.57 4.18 -0.59
C ASN A 162 -4.27 4.90 0.55
N VAL A 163 -4.05 4.43 1.77
CA VAL A 163 -4.65 5.03 2.98
C VAL A 163 -4.17 6.46 3.24
N ASP A 164 -2.97 6.81 2.80
CA ASP A 164 -2.38 8.15 2.92
C ASP A 164 -2.77 9.10 1.78
N THR A 165 -3.38 8.58 0.72
CA THR A 165 -3.88 9.39 -0.40
C THR A 165 -5.18 10.10 0.01
N LEU A 166 -5.04 11.11 0.86
CA LEU A 166 -6.19 11.85 1.39
C LEU A 166 -6.97 12.66 0.34
N GLY A 167 -6.41 12.85 -0.85
CA GLY A 167 -7.11 13.42 -2.00
C GLY A 167 -8.12 12.48 -2.65
N ALA A 168 -7.90 11.16 -2.55
CA ALA A 168 -8.80 10.18 -3.16
C ALA A 168 -10.22 10.29 -2.60
N ASP A 169 -11.20 10.32 -3.49
CA ASP A 169 -12.62 10.36 -3.14
C ASP A 169 -13.43 9.58 -4.18
N LEU A 170 -14.61 9.13 -3.80
CA LEU A 170 -15.56 8.52 -4.72
C LEU A 170 -16.22 9.63 -5.55
N GLU A 171 -15.73 9.86 -6.75
CA GLU A 171 -16.24 10.85 -7.66
C GLU A 171 -17.10 10.19 -8.76
N PRO A 172 -18.41 10.38 -8.75
CA PRO A 172 -19.32 9.75 -9.72
C PRO A 172 -19.02 10.10 -11.17
N GLY A 173 -18.47 11.29 -11.43
CA GLY A 173 -18.05 11.69 -12.77
C GLY A 173 -16.92 10.82 -13.31
N LEU A 174 -15.91 10.51 -12.48
CA LEU A 174 -14.82 9.61 -12.84
C LEU A 174 -15.32 8.17 -13.06
N LEU A 175 -16.22 7.70 -12.20
CA LEU A 175 -16.85 6.40 -12.41
C LEU A 175 -17.66 6.37 -13.71
N GLY A 176 -18.41 7.42 -14.01
CA GLY A 176 -19.14 7.54 -15.26
C GLY A 176 -18.24 7.53 -16.50
N LEU A 177 -17.10 8.20 -16.42
CA LEU A 177 -16.07 8.16 -17.48
C LEU A 177 -15.53 6.73 -17.68
N HIS A 178 -15.15 6.06 -16.59
CA HIS A 178 -14.69 4.67 -16.63
C HIS A 178 -15.72 3.74 -17.30
N ILE A 179 -16.98 3.85 -16.91
CA ILE A 179 -18.08 3.07 -17.48
C ILE A 179 -18.25 3.38 -18.97
N GLY A 180 -18.25 4.66 -19.34
CA GLY A 180 -18.43 5.10 -20.73
C GLY A 180 -17.31 4.66 -21.67
N GLN A 181 -16.10 4.50 -21.14
CA GLN A 181 -14.97 3.98 -21.90
C GLN A 181 -14.98 2.44 -22.06
N GLY A 182 -15.80 1.74 -21.31
CA GLY A 182 -15.82 0.28 -21.30
C GLY A 182 -14.50 -0.35 -20.84
N ALA A 183 -13.68 0.40 -20.11
CA ALA A 183 -12.38 -0.04 -19.65
C ALA A 183 -12.52 -1.04 -18.48
N CYS A 184 -11.66 -2.06 -18.45
CA CYS A 184 -11.59 -2.96 -17.30
C CYS A 184 -10.80 -2.34 -16.12
N LEU A 185 -9.94 -1.35 -16.39
CA LEU A 185 -9.09 -0.69 -15.42
C LEU A 185 -8.79 0.73 -15.88
N SER A 186 -8.88 1.69 -14.97
CA SER A 186 -8.49 3.09 -15.18
C SER A 186 -7.60 3.54 -14.04
N TYR A 187 -6.56 4.30 -14.36
CA TYR A 187 -5.66 4.91 -13.37
C TYR A 187 -5.76 6.42 -13.44
N GLU A 188 -5.78 7.03 -12.28
CA GLU A 188 -5.47 8.43 -12.15
C GLU A 188 -3.95 8.60 -12.12
N VAL A 189 -3.41 9.42 -13.00
CA VAL A 189 -1.98 9.70 -13.10
C VAL A 189 -1.71 11.18 -12.88
N ILE A 190 -0.62 11.48 -12.20
CA ILE A 190 -0.12 12.83 -12.00
C ILE A 190 1.25 12.98 -12.65
N PRO A 191 1.57 14.13 -13.24
CA PRO A 191 2.92 14.37 -13.74
C PRO A 191 3.91 14.37 -12.59
N ARG A 192 4.97 13.59 -12.70
CA ARG A 192 6.06 13.58 -11.72
C ARG A 192 6.84 14.87 -11.80
N ARG A 193 7.08 15.49 -10.64
CA ARG A 193 7.97 16.65 -10.51
C ARG A 193 9.36 16.19 -10.10
N ILE A 194 10.36 17.07 -10.36
CA ILE A 194 11.77 16.79 -9.99
C ILE A 194 11.95 16.52 -8.50
N ASP A 195 11.11 17.12 -7.65
CA ASP A 195 11.17 16.99 -6.19
C ASP A 195 10.39 15.76 -5.65
N ASP A 196 9.68 15.05 -6.51
CA ASP A 196 8.93 13.86 -6.12
C ASP A 196 9.89 12.69 -5.90
N ARG A 197 10.14 12.37 -4.65
CA ARG A 197 10.96 11.26 -4.20
C ARG A 197 10.07 10.05 -3.84
N GLY A 198 9.41 9.51 -4.81
CA GLY A 198 8.58 8.32 -4.64
C GLY A 198 9.17 7.14 -5.37
#